data_a84698151562479789cde9745c15a0a0
#
_entry.id   a84698151562479789cde9745c15a0a0
#
_cell.length_a   1.000
_cell.length_b   1.000
_cell.length_c   1.000
_cell.angle_alpha   90.00
_cell.angle_beta   90.00
_cell.angle_gamma   90.00
#
_symmetry.space_group_name_H-M   'P 1'
#
loop_
_entity.id
_entity.type
_entity.pdbx_description
1 polymer ?
#
loop_
_entity_poly.entity_id
_entity_poly.type
_entity_poly.pdbx_seq_one_letter_code
_entity_poly.pdbx_strand_id
1 'polypeptide(L)'
;MKIQAVLAAVAISMAAPVAAQDLYVGAGLDYGYPHSGDKEFFGSLMAGVVFDVGPVGIGIEGDTGHQFGDGDGRETSRVRGLVTYDFGRFTGIASAGAVQYKIGNSVTDGETYGLGAQMPVTDRFDGRFEMIRDFVGGDFGTDVTTTRLSMLYKF
;
A
#
# COMPACT_ATOMS: atom_id res chain seq x y z
N MET A 1 2.13 -19.19 2.85
CA MET A 1 3.20 -18.66 1.96
C MET A 1 3.67 -17.36 2.61
N LYS A 2 4.93 -17.19 2.94
CA LYS A 2 5.37 -16.00 3.72
C LYS A 2 5.41 -14.78 2.82
N ILE A 3 4.58 -13.77 3.09
CA ILE A 3 4.53 -12.47 2.36
C ILE A 3 5.91 -11.82 2.25
N GLN A 4 6.80 -12.05 3.23
CA GLN A 4 8.20 -11.61 3.20
C GLN A 4 8.98 -12.12 1.98
N ALA A 5 8.68 -13.32 1.46
CA ALA A 5 9.30 -13.84 0.25
C ALA A 5 8.78 -13.14 -1.02
N VAL A 6 7.54 -12.66 -1.00
CA VAL A 6 6.93 -11.91 -2.12
C VAL A 6 7.46 -10.48 -2.15
N LEU A 7 7.66 -9.83 -1.00
CA LEU A 7 8.32 -8.51 -0.91
C LEU A 7 9.76 -8.55 -1.45
N ALA A 8 10.49 -9.64 -1.17
CA ALA A 8 11.83 -9.84 -1.73
C ALA A 8 11.80 -10.08 -3.26
N ALA A 9 10.77 -10.75 -3.78
CA ALA A 9 10.61 -10.98 -5.22
C ALA A 9 10.27 -9.70 -5.99
N VAL A 10 9.49 -8.80 -5.41
CA VAL A 10 9.21 -7.47 -5.98
C VAL A 10 10.49 -6.64 -6.09
N ALA A 11 11.39 -6.72 -5.11
CA ALA A 11 12.68 -6.02 -5.14
C ALA A 11 13.63 -6.54 -6.23
N ILE A 12 13.53 -7.82 -6.62
CA ILE A 12 14.42 -8.46 -7.62
C ILE A 12 13.94 -8.21 -9.05
N SER A 13 12.63 -8.03 -9.29
CA SER A 13 12.08 -7.74 -10.61
C SER A 13 12.39 -6.33 -11.13
N MET A 14 12.97 -5.47 -10.27
CA MET A 14 13.38 -4.11 -10.62
C MET A 14 14.64 -4.01 -11.54
N ALA A 15 15.24 -5.13 -11.94
CA ALA A 15 16.44 -5.17 -12.78
C ALA A 15 16.15 -5.31 -14.29
N ALA A 16 14.91 -5.28 -14.74
CA ALA A 16 14.57 -5.36 -16.17
C ALA A 16 14.66 -3.99 -16.86
N PRO A 17 15.02 -3.92 -18.16
CA PRO A 17 15.28 -2.67 -18.85
C PRO A 17 14.03 -1.79 -18.92
N VAL A 18 14.20 -0.57 -18.42
CA VAL A 18 13.20 0.46 -18.19
C VAL A 18 12.83 1.15 -19.51
N ALA A 19 11.75 0.72 -20.13
CA ALA A 19 11.05 1.53 -21.12
C ALA A 19 9.56 1.49 -20.75
N ALA A 20 9.03 2.57 -20.19
CA ALA A 20 7.66 2.76 -19.72
C ALA A 20 7.32 2.09 -18.35
N GLN A 21 8.20 2.23 -17.36
CA GLN A 21 7.95 1.76 -16.00
C GLN A 21 8.12 2.92 -15.03
N ASP A 22 7.07 3.26 -14.29
CA ASP A 22 7.16 4.15 -13.15
C ASP A 22 7.52 3.35 -11.91
N LEU A 23 8.83 3.33 -11.59
CA LEU A 23 9.34 2.78 -10.36
C LEU A 23 9.29 3.84 -9.27
N TYR A 24 8.77 3.50 -8.11
CA TYR A 24 8.69 4.43 -7.00
C TYR A 24 8.93 3.76 -5.65
N VAL A 25 9.35 4.59 -4.71
CA VAL A 25 9.33 4.29 -3.27
C VAL A 25 8.58 5.40 -2.56
N GLY A 26 8.00 5.12 -1.41
CA GLY A 26 7.23 6.13 -0.68
C GLY A 26 7.15 5.88 0.81
N ALA A 27 6.73 6.93 1.50
CA ALA A 27 6.38 6.88 2.90
C ALA A 27 5.00 7.51 3.12
N GLY A 28 4.24 6.97 4.06
CA GLY A 28 2.89 7.41 4.34
C GLY A 28 2.56 7.46 5.82
N LEU A 29 1.50 8.19 6.11
CA LEU A 29 0.81 8.20 7.39
C LEU A 29 -0.56 7.58 7.18
N ASP A 30 -0.85 6.57 7.97
CA ASP A 30 -2.05 5.77 7.91
C ASP A 30 -2.89 6.03 9.16
N TYR A 31 -4.17 6.31 8.96
CA TYR A 31 -5.15 6.44 10.02
C TYR A 31 -6.16 5.30 9.90
N GLY A 32 -6.05 4.34 10.80
CA GLY A 32 -6.88 3.13 10.81
C GLY A 32 -8.14 3.31 11.66
N TYR A 33 -9.28 2.88 11.11
CA TYR A 33 -10.56 2.78 11.80
C TYR A 33 -10.96 1.29 11.87
N PRO A 34 -10.60 0.58 12.94
CA PRO A 34 -11.15 -0.75 13.17
C PRO A 34 -12.64 -0.63 13.49
N HIS A 35 -13.43 -1.60 13.05
CA HIS A 35 -14.89 -1.61 13.28
C HIS A 35 -15.26 -1.76 14.76
N SER A 36 -14.34 -2.28 15.56
CA SER A 36 -14.40 -2.33 17.02
C SER A 36 -12.99 -2.10 17.57
N GLY A 37 -12.79 -1.02 18.34
CA GLY A 37 -11.51 -0.68 18.97
C GLY A 37 -11.14 0.79 18.80
N ASP A 38 -9.99 1.15 19.34
CA ASP A 38 -9.46 2.51 19.27
C ASP A 38 -8.85 2.80 17.90
N LYS A 39 -8.89 4.06 17.52
CA LYS A 39 -8.28 4.58 16.30
C LYS A 39 -6.77 4.48 16.40
N GLU A 40 -6.13 4.09 15.31
CA GLU A 40 -4.70 3.80 15.30
C GLU A 40 -3.98 4.60 14.22
N PHE A 41 -2.78 5.07 14.55
CA PHE A 41 -1.89 5.72 13.61
C PHE A 41 -0.71 4.81 13.29
N PHE A 42 -0.39 4.71 11.99
CA PHE A 42 0.76 3.96 11.50
C PHE A 42 1.64 4.85 10.63
N GLY A 43 2.95 4.62 10.67
CA GLY A 43 3.85 5.02 9.59
C GLY A 43 4.00 3.88 8.61
N SER A 44 3.92 4.16 7.33
CA SER A 44 4.06 3.14 6.29
C SER A 44 5.19 3.48 5.33
N LEU A 45 5.86 2.43 4.85
CA LEU A 45 6.82 2.47 3.75
C LEU A 45 6.30 1.61 2.62
N MET A 46 6.46 2.07 1.39
CA MET A 46 5.97 1.37 0.21
C MET A 46 6.96 1.43 -0.95
N ALA A 47 6.88 0.43 -1.80
CA ALA A 47 7.60 0.41 -3.07
C ALA A 47 6.73 -0.26 -4.12
N GLY A 48 6.79 0.23 -5.36
CA GLY A 48 5.97 -0.31 -6.43
C GLY A 48 6.51 0.02 -7.81
N VAL A 49 5.92 -0.65 -8.78
CA VAL A 49 6.15 -0.41 -10.21
C VAL A 49 4.81 -0.40 -10.93
N VAL A 50 4.65 0.57 -11.83
CA VAL A 50 3.49 0.68 -12.72
C VAL A 50 3.99 0.67 -14.16
N PHE A 51 3.30 -0.07 -15.01
CA PHE A 51 3.53 -0.17 -16.44
C PHE A 51 2.38 0.55 -17.16
N ASP A 52 2.68 1.65 -17.81
CA ASP A 52 1.67 2.45 -18.51
C ASP A 52 1.41 1.94 -19.93
N VAL A 53 0.12 1.77 -20.24
CA VAL A 53 -0.36 1.44 -21.59
C VAL A 53 -1.40 2.51 -21.99
N GLY A 54 -0.91 3.61 -22.55
CA GLY A 54 -1.74 4.78 -22.80
C GLY A 54 -2.16 5.44 -21.47
N PRO A 55 -3.46 5.75 -21.27
CA PRO A 55 -3.94 6.38 -20.05
C PRO A 55 -4.13 5.39 -18.89
N VAL A 56 -3.96 4.10 -19.13
CA VAL A 56 -4.13 3.03 -18.12
C VAL A 56 -2.78 2.50 -17.71
N GLY A 57 -2.55 2.38 -16.40
CA GLY A 57 -1.39 1.70 -15.83
C GLY A 57 -1.81 0.43 -15.09
N ILE A 58 -0.95 -0.57 -15.12
CA ILE A 58 -1.08 -1.81 -14.34
C ILE A 58 0.20 -1.99 -13.55
N GLY A 59 0.08 -2.23 -12.25
CA GLY A 59 1.25 -2.30 -11.39
C GLY A 59 1.12 -3.29 -10.24
N ILE A 60 2.21 -3.35 -9.48
CA ILE A 60 2.29 -4.08 -8.23
C ILE A 60 2.96 -3.20 -7.19
N GLU A 61 2.46 -3.24 -5.96
CA GLU A 61 2.99 -2.49 -4.83
C GLU A 61 3.08 -3.39 -3.60
N GLY A 62 4.18 -3.24 -2.85
CA GLY A 62 4.31 -3.78 -1.52
C GLY A 62 4.43 -2.65 -0.50
N ASP A 63 3.75 -2.77 0.64
CA ASP A 63 3.89 -1.84 1.75
C ASP A 63 4.00 -2.55 3.10
N THR A 64 4.64 -1.86 4.04
CA THR A 64 4.70 -2.26 5.44
C THR A 64 4.38 -1.06 6.30
N GLY A 65 3.58 -1.28 7.35
CA GLY A 65 3.19 -0.26 8.32
C GLY A 65 3.55 -0.68 9.73
N HIS A 66 3.93 0.30 10.56
CA HIS A 66 4.22 0.12 11.97
C HIS A 66 3.41 1.12 12.79
N GLN A 67 2.73 0.63 13.83
CA GLN A 67 1.90 1.44 14.72
C GLN A 67 2.77 2.39 15.55
N PHE A 68 2.34 3.66 15.65
CA PHE A 68 2.94 4.64 16.53
C PHE A 68 2.22 4.67 17.88
N GLY A 69 2.96 4.79 18.98
CA GLY A 69 2.44 4.95 20.34
C GLY A 69 2.57 3.71 21.21
N ASP A 70 1.94 3.76 22.39
CA ASP A 70 2.02 2.73 23.44
C ASP A 70 1.10 1.50 23.16
N GLY A 71 0.80 1.23 21.90
CA GLY A 71 0.02 0.07 21.48
C GLY A 71 0.83 -1.23 21.47
N ASP A 72 0.16 -2.34 21.13
CA ASP A 72 0.73 -3.71 21.09
C ASP A 72 1.79 -3.93 19.99
N GLY A 73 2.35 -2.84 19.40
CA GLY A 73 3.36 -2.92 18.35
C GLY A 73 2.85 -3.62 17.08
N ARG A 74 1.62 -3.27 16.65
CA ARG A 74 0.99 -3.85 15.47
C ARG A 74 1.77 -3.51 14.21
N GLU A 75 2.06 -4.54 13.42
CA GLU A 75 2.69 -4.43 12.11
C GLU A 75 1.70 -4.86 11.04
N THR A 76 1.71 -4.15 9.91
CA THR A 76 0.95 -4.52 8.71
C THR A 76 1.90 -4.73 7.54
N SER A 77 1.61 -5.71 6.70
CA SER A 77 2.31 -5.91 5.44
C SER A 77 1.29 -6.20 4.35
N ARG A 78 1.35 -5.50 3.22
CA ARG A 78 0.44 -5.68 2.09
C ARG A 78 1.21 -5.92 0.81
N VAL A 79 0.62 -6.73 -0.08
CA VAL A 79 1.01 -6.84 -1.48
C VAL A 79 -0.24 -6.67 -2.32
N ARG A 80 -0.22 -5.67 -3.22
CA ARG A 80 -1.40 -5.25 -3.98
C ARG A 80 -1.08 -5.19 -5.47
N GLY A 81 -2.01 -5.64 -6.31
CA GLY A 81 -2.07 -5.26 -7.71
C GLY A 81 -2.73 -3.89 -7.82
N LEU A 82 -2.24 -3.07 -8.73
CA LEU A 82 -2.73 -1.72 -8.99
C LEU A 82 -3.28 -1.62 -10.41
N VAL A 83 -4.38 -0.89 -10.57
CA VAL A 83 -4.85 -0.35 -11.84
C VAL A 83 -4.94 1.16 -11.68
N THR A 84 -4.30 1.89 -12.56
CA THR A 84 -4.30 3.35 -12.56
C THR A 84 -4.92 3.90 -13.82
N TYR A 85 -5.48 5.11 -13.74
CA TYR A 85 -6.00 5.84 -14.89
C TYR A 85 -5.60 7.30 -14.79
N ASP A 86 -4.93 7.79 -15.84
CA ASP A 86 -4.50 9.18 -15.92
C ASP A 86 -5.65 10.08 -16.42
N PHE A 87 -6.09 11.00 -15.55
CA PHE A 87 -7.07 12.05 -15.82
C PHE A 87 -6.41 13.38 -16.23
N GLY A 88 -5.09 13.40 -16.41
CA GLY A 88 -4.28 14.56 -16.80
C GLY A 88 -3.81 15.41 -15.61
N ARG A 89 -4.69 15.78 -14.68
CA ARG A 89 -4.31 16.54 -13.45
C ARG A 89 -4.02 15.65 -12.26
N PHE A 90 -4.57 14.47 -12.25
CA PHE A 90 -4.37 13.46 -11.21
C PHE A 90 -4.54 12.08 -11.84
N THR A 91 -3.98 11.09 -11.18
CA THR A 91 -4.13 9.67 -11.54
C THR A 91 -5.03 9.01 -10.51
N GLY A 92 -6.13 8.42 -10.96
CA GLY A 92 -6.97 7.57 -10.12
C GLY A 92 -6.33 6.21 -9.93
N ILE A 93 -6.50 5.61 -8.76
CA ILE A 93 -5.91 4.33 -8.38
C ILE A 93 -6.98 3.42 -7.83
N ALA A 94 -7.02 2.18 -8.31
CA ALA A 94 -7.73 1.08 -7.69
C ALA A 94 -6.72 -0.04 -7.39
N SER A 95 -6.85 -0.68 -6.23
CA SER A 95 -5.94 -1.75 -5.82
C SER A 95 -6.68 -2.90 -5.16
N ALA A 96 -6.13 -4.10 -5.31
CA ALA A 96 -6.58 -5.30 -4.62
C ALA A 96 -5.39 -6.23 -4.33
N GLY A 97 -5.45 -6.98 -3.22
CA GLY A 97 -4.34 -7.85 -2.86
C GLY A 97 -4.52 -8.57 -1.54
N ALA A 98 -3.41 -8.92 -0.93
CA ALA A 98 -3.34 -9.60 0.35
C ALA A 98 -2.72 -8.70 1.41
N VAL A 99 -3.22 -8.82 2.63
CA VAL A 99 -2.70 -8.14 3.83
C VAL A 99 -2.37 -9.18 4.89
N GLN A 100 -1.34 -8.87 5.66
CA GLN A 100 -0.95 -9.63 6.85
C GLN A 100 -0.82 -8.66 8.02
N TYR A 101 -1.51 -8.96 9.11
CA TYR A 101 -1.40 -8.28 10.39
C TYR A 101 -0.59 -9.13 11.36
N LYS A 102 0.32 -8.50 12.09
CA LYS A 102 1.11 -9.15 13.12
C LYS A 102 0.99 -8.37 14.43
N ILE A 103 0.62 -9.06 15.49
CA ILE A 103 0.58 -8.55 16.87
C ILE A 103 1.34 -9.54 17.75
N GLY A 104 2.49 -9.13 18.28
CA GLY A 104 3.35 -10.03 19.03
C GLY A 104 3.73 -11.27 18.21
N ASN A 105 3.30 -12.45 18.65
CA ASN A 105 3.54 -13.73 17.96
C ASN A 105 2.37 -14.19 17.07
N SER A 106 1.25 -13.49 17.09
CA SER A 106 0.06 -13.84 16.29
C SER A 106 0.13 -13.17 14.94
N VAL A 107 -0.14 -13.96 13.88
CA VAL A 107 -0.16 -13.51 12.49
C VAL A 107 -1.51 -13.88 11.89
N THR A 108 -2.18 -12.91 11.30
CA THR A 108 -3.47 -13.10 10.62
C THR A 108 -3.39 -12.55 9.20
N ASP A 109 -3.85 -13.34 8.25
CA ASP A 109 -3.90 -12.98 6.83
C ASP A 109 -5.31 -12.50 6.46
N GLY A 110 -5.39 -11.64 5.45
CA GLY A 110 -6.64 -11.12 4.93
C GLY A 110 -6.51 -10.63 3.49
N GLU A 111 -7.60 -10.06 3.00
CA GLU A 111 -7.68 -9.41 1.70
C GLU A 111 -7.70 -7.90 1.89
N THR A 112 -7.15 -7.16 0.92
CA THR A 112 -7.07 -5.71 0.94
C THR A 112 -7.57 -5.14 -0.38
N TYR A 113 -8.34 -4.05 -0.30
CA TYR A 113 -8.84 -3.31 -1.44
C TYR A 113 -8.61 -1.83 -1.19
N GLY A 114 -8.25 -1.08 -2.22
CA GLY A 114 -7.98 0.34 -2.09
C GLY A 114 -8.51 1.15 -3.27
N LEU A 115 -8.89 2.38 -2.97
CA LEU A 115 -9.20 3.42 -3.95
C LEU A 115 -8.46 4.69 -3.56
N GLY A 116 -7.90 5.39 -4.53
CA GLY A 116 -7.14 6.59 -4.26
C GLY A 116 -6.94 7.48 -5.47
N ALA A 117 -6.25 8.57 -5.20
CA ALA A 117 -5.81 9.52 -6.20
C ALA A 117 -4.38 9.96 -5.90
N GLN A 118 -3.60 10.13 -6.95
CA GLN A 118 -2.22 10.57 -6.92
C GLN A 118 -2.07 11.81 -7.82
N MET A 119 -1.30 12.77 -7.38
CA MET A 119 -1.02 13.97 -8.16
C MET A 119 0.45 14.34 -8.05
N PRO A 120 1.06 14.86 -9.14
CA PRO A 120 2.44 15.33 -9.10
C PRO A 120 2.54 16.58 -8.21
N VAL A 121 3.50 16.57 -7.28
CA VAL A 121 3.88 17.72 -6.46
C VAL A 121 5.11 18.39 -7.06
N THR A 122 6.03 17.59 -7.58
CA THR A 122 7.20 18.00 -8.35
C THR A 122 7.46 16.96 -9.46
N ASP A 123 8.49 17.17 -10.28
CA ASP A 123 8.87 16.21 -11.34
C ASP A 123 9.21 14.81 -10.81
N ARG A 124 9.61 14.69 -9.54
CA ARG A 124 10.03 13.43 -8.92
C ARG A 124 9.20 13.02 -7.72
N PHE A 125 8.33 13.87 -7.23
CA PHE A 125 7.51 13.58 -6.05
C PHE A 125 6.04 13.67 -6.39
N ASP A 126 5.31 12.62 -6.04
CA ASP A 126 3.86 12.58 -6.11
C ASP A 126 3.26 12.49 -4.71
N GLY A 127 2.20 13.25 -4.47
CA GLY A 127 1.33 13.09 -3.31
C GLY A 127 0.22 12.10 -3.62
N ARG A 128 -0.04 11.13 -2.73
CA ARG A 128 -1.09 10.14 -2.90
C ARG A 128 -1.99 10.11 -1.67
N PHE A 129 -3.29 10.10 -1.92
CA PHE A 129 -4.34 9.85 -0.94
C PHE A 129 -5.05 8.54 -1.29
N GLU A 130 -5.20 7.64 -0.32
CA GLU A 130 -5.89 6.37 -0.49
C GLU A 130 -6.84 6.07 0.67
N MET A 131 -7.96 5.44 0.36
CA MET A 131 -8.79 4.71 1.31
C MET A 131 -8.59 3.22 1.06
N ILE A 132 -8.14 2.50 2.07
CA ILE A 132 -7.83 1.07 2.01
C ILE A 132 -8.76 0.37 2.98
N ARG A 133 -9.36 -0.73 2.53
CA ARG A 133 -10.18 -1.60 3.38
C ARG A 133 -9.57 -2.99 3.41
N ASP A 134 -9.28 -3.44 4.62
CA ASP A 134 -8.74 -4.75 4.91
C ASP A 134 -9.82 -5.62 5.53
N PHE A 135 -10.04 -6.80 4.93
CA PHE A 135 -10.92 -7.83 5.42
C PHE A 135 -10.07 -8.90 6.08
N VAL A 136 -10.05 -8.89 7.39
CA VAL A 136 -9.19 -9.76 8.19
C VAL A 136 -10.06 -10.77 8.94
N GLY A 137 -9.86 -12.05 8.68
CA GLY A 137 -10.55 -13.14 9.36
C GLY A 137 -9.87 -13.55 10.69
N GLY A 138 -10.49 -14.51 11.40
CA GLY A 138 -9.92 -15.09 12.61
C GLY A 138 -10.16 -14.28 13.89
N ASP A 139 -9.24 -14.37 14.84
CA ASP A 139 -9.35 -13.77 16.19
C ASP A 139 -9.42 -12.23 16.18
N PHE A 140 -9.08 -11.61 15.06
CA PHE A 140 -9.20 -10.16 14.85
C PHE A 140 -10.63 -9.70 14.56
N GLY A 141 -11.48 -10.56 13.98
CA GLY A 141 -12.93 -10.40 13.86
C GLY A 141 -13.44 -9.08 13.26
N THR A 142 -12.57 -8.23 12.70
CA THR A 142 -12.91 -6.83 12.42
C THR A 142 -12.25 -6.35 11.14
N ASP A 143 -13.07 -5.90 10.21
CA ASP A 143 -12.61 -5.14 9.05
C ASP A 143 -11.96 -3.83 9.51
N VAL A 144 -10.85 -3.46 8.88
CA VAL A 144 -10.15 -2.20 9.14
C VAL A 144 -10.24 -1.31 7.91
N THR A 145 -10.73 -0.09 8.09
CA THR A 145 -10.66 0.95 7.06
C THR A 145 -9.50 1.88 7.40
N THR A 146 -8.58 2.05 6.47
CA THR A 146 -7.40 2.92 6.62
C THR A 146 -7.47 4.06 5.63
N THR A 147 -7.31 5.28 6.12
CA THR A 147 -7.04 6.45 5.28
C THR A 147 -5.55 6.70 5.30
N ARG A 148 -4.94 6.73 4.13
CA ARG A 148 -3.49 6.93 3.93
C ARG A 148 -3.21 8.21 3.18
N LEU A 149 -2.24 8.99 3.67
CA LEU A 149 -1.61 10.08 2.96
C LEU A 149 -0.13 9.75 2.79
N SER A 150 0.36 9.74 1.55
CA SER A 150 1.75 9.35 1.26
C SER A 150 2.42 10.28 0.28
N MET A 151 3.75 10.32 0.36
CA MET A 151 4.64 10.97 -0.59
C MET A 151 5.48 9.88 -1.28
N LEU A 152 5.49 9.89 -2.61
CA LEU A 152 6.20 8.93 -3.44
C LEU A 152 7.33 9.62 -4.17
N TYR A 153 8.48 8.98 -4.22
CA TYR A 153 9.61 9.38 -5.05
C TYR A 153 9.68 8.49 -6.28
N LYS A 154 9.67 9.09 -7.48
CA LYS A 154 9.81 8.41 -8.78
C LYS A 154 11.27 8.45 -9.24
N PHE A 155 11.72 7.35 -9.79
CA PHE A 155 13.09 7.19 -10.32
C PHE A 155 13.21 7.60 -11.78
#